data_58989d3754f21ca76a17d12946c9cd16
#
_entry.id   58989d3754f21ca76a17d12946c9cd16
#
_cell.length_a   1.000
_cell.length_b   1.000
_cell.length_c   1.000
_cell.angle_alpha   90.00
_cell.angle_beta   90.00
_cell.angle_gamma   90.00
#
_symmetry.space_group_name_H-M   'P 1'
#
loop_
_entity.id
_entity.type
_entity.pdbx_description
1 polymer ?
#
loop_
_entity_poly.entity_id
_entity_poly.type
_entity_poly.pdbx_seq_one_letter_code
_entity_poly.pdbx_strand_id
1 'polypeptide(L)'
;MECKSTSRKWFARKACLSNDAESIQSFRSAEEGATLVEMALASGILFASVFGIIIMSFALYSYDFIADAARMGARYAMVRGAYCTGFSDCGANEAQIATYVQSLAYPGINPSNLQVTASWYTVVRPGGVPAPATTLSLCANSNPAGCNVPGINSVQVQVKYTYPLAIPFWRSTSLDMYSNSQLFITQ
;
A
#
# COMPACT_ATOMS: atom_id res chain seq x y z
N MET A 1 9.79 -42.41 51.11
CA MET A 1 10.60 -42.10 52.32
C MET A 1 9.71 -42.31 53.54
N GLU A 2 9.95 -43.39 54.30
CA GLU A 2 9.12 -43.71 55.47
C GLU A 2 9.42 -42.74 56.61
N CYS A 3 8.35 -42.08 57.07
CA CYS A 3 8.39 -41.21 58.27
C CYS A 3 8.46 -42.08 59.51
N LYS A 4 9.65 -42.25 60.12
CA LYS A 4 9.90 -43.08 61.30
C LYS A 4 9.27 -42.44 62.54
N SER A 5 8.26 -43.09 63.08
CA SER A 5 7.48 -42.68 64.25
C SER A 5 8.29 -42.81 65.53
N THR A 6 8.68 -41.71 66.15
CA THR A 6 9.09 -41.66 67.55
C THR A 6 8.21 -40.66 68.32
N SER A 7 7.93 -41.02 69.53
CA SER A 7 7.05 -40.56 70.62
C SER A 7 6.69 -39.04 70.81
N ARG A 8 6.76 -38.18 69.78
CA ARG A 8 6.27 -36.80 69.78
C ARG A 8 5.38 -36.52 68.56
N LYS A 9 4.28 -37.25 68.48
CA LYS A 9 3.39 -37.27 67.31
C LYS A 9 2.68 -35.95 66.98
N TRP A 10 2.73 -34.96 67.78
CA TRP A 10 1.98 -33.75 67.56
C TRP A 10 2.76 -32.67 66.77
N PHE A 11 4.03 -32.51 67.06
CA PHE A 11 4.89 -31.54 66.34
C PHE A 11 5.32 -32.01 64.94
N ALA A 12 5.51 -33.29 64.78
CA ALA A 12 5.89 -33.87 63.48
C ALA A 12 4.77 -33.78 62.45
N ARG A 13 3.50 -33.85 62.85
CA ARG A 13 2.33 -33.67 61.94
C ARG A 13 2.22 -32.26 61.40
N LYS A 14 2.53 -31.23 62.17
CA LYS A 14 2.48 -29.85 61.70
C LYS A 14 3.62 -29.55 60.71
N ALA A 15 4.78 -30.10 60.89
CA ALA A 15 5.93 -29.90 60.01
C ALA A 15 5.77 -30.61 58.64
N CYS A 16 5.14 -31.83 58.62
CA CYS A 16 4.83 -32.51 57.36
C CYS A 16 3.75 -31.77 56.57
N LEU A 17 2.68 -31.28 57.23
CA LEU A 17 1.60 -30.54 56.57
C LEU A 17 2.04 -29.17 56.04
N SER A 18 3.05 -28.53 56.69
CA SER A 18 3.58 -27.25 56.20
C SER A 18 4.42 -27.42 54.91
N ASN A 19 5.20 -28.46 54.84
CA ASN A 19 6.01 -28.71 53.64
C ASN A 19 5.16 -29.12 52.43
N ASP A 20 4.07 -29.87 52.64
CA ASP A 20 3.15 -30.21 51.56
C ASP A 20 2.36 -28.95 51.05
N ALA A 21 2.00 -28.04 51.94
CA ALA A 21 1.34 -26.78 51.59
C ALA A 21 2.27 -25.83 50.82
N GLU A 22 3.54 -25.71 51.19
CA GLU A 22 4.54 -24.91 50.48
C GLU A 22 4.83 -25.49 49.09
N SER A 23 4.91 -26.81 48.96
CA SER A 23 5.12 -27.47 47.67
C SER A 23 3.94 -27.27 46.73
N ILE A 24 2.70 -27.34 47.22
CA ILE A 24 1.47 -27.13 46.43
C ILE A 24 1.37 -25.69 46.00
N GLN A 25 1.76 -24.70 46.81
CA GLN A 25 1.77 -23.30 46.42
C GLN A 25 2.84 -23.01 45.37
N SER A 26 4.03 -23.64 45.46
CA SER A 26 5.09 -23.52 44.45
C SER A 26 4.65 -24.07 43.06
N PHE A 27 3.94 -25.20 43.07
CA PHE A 27 3.41 -25.77 41.81
C PHE A 27 2.34 -24.90 41.19
N ARG A 28 1.42 -24.34 41.99
CA ARG A 28 0.36 -23.43 41.49
C ARG A 28 0.95 -22.14 40.85
N SER A 29 1.93 -21.53 41.48
CA SER A 29 2.58 -20.33 40.93
C SER A 29 3.36 -20.60 39.65
N ALA A 30 3.87 -21.81 39.45
CA ALA A 30 4.52 -22.22 38.23
C ALA A 30 3.52 -22.44 37.07
N GLU A 31 2.35 -22.99 37.35
CA GLU A 31 1.28 -23.19 36.38
C GLU A 31 0.66 -21.83 35.96
N GLU A 32 0.44 -20.91 36.86
CA GLU A 32 -0.03 -19.55 36.55
C GLU A 32 0.96 -18.79 35.67
N GLY A 33 2.26 -18.95 35.86
CA GLY A 33 3.30 -18.38 35.02
C GLY A 33 3.29 -18.96 33.59
N ALA A 34 3.06 -20.27 33.45
CA ALA A 34 3.01 -20.93 32.14
C ALA A 34 1.82 -20.45 31.31
N THR A 35 0.64 -20.31 31.90
CA THR A 35 -0.56 -19.80 31.23
C THR A 35 -0.42 -18.35 30.79
N LEU A 36 0.26 -17.51 31.58
CA LEU A 36 0.54 -16.13 31.18
C LEU A 36 1.46 -16.05 29.96
N VAL A 37 2.49 -16.91 29.88
CA VAL A 37 3.38 -16.95 28.71
C VAL A 37 2.63 -17.44 27.47
N GLU A 38 1.79 -18.44 27.60
CA GLU A 38 0.96 -18.94 26.50
C GLU A 38 0.00 -17.85 25.97
N MET A 39 -0.70 -17.13 26.88
CA MET A 39 -1.56 -16.01 26.51
C MET A 39 -0.77 -14.87 25.86
N ALA A 40 0.43 -14.56 26.32
CA ALA A 40 1.29 -13.56 25.75
C ALA A 40 1.71 -13.92 24.29
N LEU A 41 2.07 -15.17 24.05
CA LEU A 41 2.41 -15.65 22.72
C LEU A 41 1.21 -15.67 21.79
N ALA A 42 0.07 -16.17 22.26
CA ALA A 42 -1.18 -16.19 21.48
C ALA A 42 -1.65 -14.76 21.10
N SER A 43 -1.59 -13.83 22.05
CA SER A 43 -1.95 -12.44 21.80
C SER A 43 -1.00 -11.76 20.81
N GLY A 44 0.31 -12.07 20.87
CA GLY A 44 1.30 -11.56 19.93
C GLY A 44 0.99 -11.95 18.48
N ILE A 45 0.67 -13.21 18.24
CA ILE A 45 0.28 -13.71 16.91
C ILE A 45 -1.02 -13.05 16.44
N LEU A 46 -2.00 -12.92 17.33
CA LEU A 46 -3.28 -12.27 17.03
C LEU A 46 -3.08 -10.79 16.63
N PHE A 47 -2.32 -10.03 17.40
CA PHE A 47 -2.03 -8.64 17.05
C PHE A 47 -1.24 -8.52 15.75
N ALA A 48 -0.25 -9.38 15.53
CA ALA A 48 0.53 -9.39 14.29
C ALA A 48 -0.39 -9.62 13.07
N SER A 49 -1.35 -10.53 13.17
CA SER A 49 -2.30 -10.81 12.09
C SER A 49 -3.23 -9.63 11.83
N VAL A 50 -3.78 -9.01 12.88
CA VAL A 50 -4.66 -7.83 12.75
C VAL A 50 -3.92 -6.65 12.12
N PHE A 51 -2.74 -6.31 12.62
CA PHE A 51 -1.93 -5.23 12.03
C PHE A 51 -1.51 -5.54 10.60
N GLY A 52 -1.20 -6.79 10.29
CA GLY A 52 -0.89 -7.22 8.92
C GLY A 52 -2.04 -6.95 7.94
N ILE A 53 -3.28 -7.30 8.33
CA ILE A 53 -4.48 -7.03 7.53
C ILE A 53 -4.71 -5.52 7.35
N ILE A 54 -4.54 -4.72 8.40
CA ILE A 54 -4.71 -3.27 8.33
C ILE A 54 -3.70 -2.65 7.37
N ILE A 55 -2.41 -3.01 7.48
CA ILE A 55 -1.36 -2.48 6.60
C ILE A 55 -1.63 -2.86 5.15
N MET A 56 -2.03 -4.12 4.90
CA MET A 56 -2.37 -4.59 3.55
C MET A 56 -3.57 -3.86 2.97
N SER A 57 -4.59 -3.56 3.77
CA SER A 57 -5.77 -2.80 3.35
C SER A 57 -5.41 -1.37 2.92
N PHE A 58 -4.53 -0.69 3.66
CA PHE A 58 -4.05 0.63 3.27
C PHE A 58 -3.18 0.59 2.00
N ALA A 59 -2.39 -0.45 1.82
CA ALA A 59 -1.60 -0.62 0.60
C ALA A 59 -2.51 -0.80 -0.63
N LEU A 60 -3.55 -1.64 -0.53
CA LEU A 60 -4.54 -1.82 -1.59
C LEU A 60 -5.31 -0.53 -1.89
N TYR A 61 -5.74 0.19 -0.85
CA TYR A 61 -6.38 1.49 -1.01
C TYR A 61 -5.49 2.49 -1.78
N SER A 62 -4.21 2.53 -1.45
CA SER A 62 -3.24 3.38 -2.16
C SER A 62 -3.07 2.96 -3.62
N TYR A 63 -3.09 1.66 -3.90
CA TYR A 63 -3.01 1.14 -5.26
C TYR A 63 -4.23 1.52 -6.11
N ASP A 64 -5.44 1.37 -5.58
CA ASP A 64 -6.68 1.77 -6.26
C ASP A 64 -6.69 3.28 -6.55
N PHE A 65 -6.23 4.09 -5.58
CA PHE A 65 -6.08 5.52 -5.80
C PHE A 65 -5.16 5.84 -6.98
N ILE A 66 -3.98 5.21 -7.06
CA ILE A 66 -3.02 5.47 -8.15
C ILE A 66 -3.63 5.10 -9.50
N ALA A 67 -4.39 4.01 -9.56
CA ALA A 67 -5.06 3.58 -10.77
C ALA A 67 -6.12 4.59 -11.23
N ASP A 68 -6.89 5.12 -10.29
CA ASP A 68 -7.89 6.14 -10.58
C ASP A 68 -7.25 7.49 -10.95
N ALA A 69 -6.22 7.90 -10.22
CA ALA A 69 -5.45 9.11 -10.50
C ALA A 69 -4.83 9.10 -11.92
N ALA A 70 -4.28 7.97 -12.36
CA ALA A 70 -3.76 7.81 -13.72
C ALA A 70 -4.86 7.95 -14.78
N ARG A 71 -6.05 7.39 -14.54
CA ARG A 71 -7.22 7.54 -15.43
C ARG A 71 -7.71 8.97 -15.50
N MET A 72 -7.80 9.65 -14.37
CA MET A 72 -8.24 11.05 -14.30
C MET A 72 -7.21 11.97 -14.97
N GLY A 73 -5.92 11.75 -14.77
CA GLY A 73 -4.86 12.47 -15.47
C GLY A 73 -4.91 12.28 -16.99
N ALA A 74 -5.12 11.05 -17.46
CA ALA A 74 -5.28 10.77 -18.87
C ALA A 74 -6.53 11.42 -19.48
N ARG A 75 -7.67 11.43 -18.77
CA ARG A 75 -8.88 12.15 -19.18
C ARG A 75 -8.67 13.65 -19.24
N TYR A 76 -7.97 14.21 -18.26
CA TYR A 76 -7.61 15.62 -18.26
C TYR A 76 -6.79 15.99 -19.50
N ALA A 77 -5.79 15.17 -19.85
CA ALA A 77 -4.96 15.39 -21.01
C ALA A 77 -5.71 15.17 -22.34
N MET A 78 -6.60 14.17 -22.41
CA MET A 78 -7.37 13.81 -23.61
C MET A 78 -8.23 14.96 -24.16
N VAL A 79 -8.82 15.75 -23.26
CA VAL A 79 -9.71 16.87 -23.65
C VAL A 79 -8.97 18.19 -23.84
N ARG A 80 -7.66 18.22 -23.60
CA ARG A 80 -6.80 19.41 -23.72
C ARG A 80 -5.75 19.26 -24.82
N GLY A 81 -6.17 18.73 -25.96
CA GLY A 81 -5.33 18.57 -27.14
C GLY A 81 -5.07 19.85 -27.91
N ALA A 82 -4.51 19.71 -29.12
CA ALA A 82 -4.10 20.82 -29.97
C ALA A 82 -5.28 21.69 -30.46
N TYR A 83 -6.48 21.11 -30.58
CA TYR A 83 -7.67 21.80 -31.04
C TYR A 83 -8.68 22.18 -29.92
N CYS A 84 -8.21 22.06 -28.70
CA CYS A 84 -8.98 22.42 -27.53
C CYS A 84 -9.40 23.89 -27.59
N THR A 85 -10.68 24.16 -27.31
CA THR A 85 -11.22 25.51 -27.21
C THR A 85 -12.08 25.65 -25.96
N GLY A 86 -12.07 26.81 -25.34
CA GLY A 86 -12.91 27.11 -24.17
C GLY A 86 -12.26 26.83 -22.80
N PHE A 87 -11.04 26.34 -22.76
CA PHE A 87 -10.27 26.20 -21.54
C PHE A 87 -9.03 27.11 -21.59
N SER A 88 -8.61 27.59 -20.42
CA SER A 88 -7.39 28.43 -20.29
C SER A 88 -6.08 27.64 -20.41
N ASP A 89 -6.16 26.33 -20.24
CA ASP A 89 -5.06 25.38 -20.16
C ASP A 89 -5.07 24.35 -21.31
N CYS A 90 -5.51 24.80 -22.50
CA CYS A 90 -5.43 24.00 -23.73
C CYS A 90 -3.96 23.69 -24.09
N GLY A 91 -3.72 22.51 -24.65
CA GLY A 91 -2.38 22.01 -24.92
C GLY A 91 -1.63 21.61 -23.63
N ALA A 92 -2.34 20.92 -22.72
CA ALA A 92 -1.79 20.54 -21.41
C ALA A 92 -0.46 19.84 -21.53
N ASN A 93 0.54 20.35 -20.81
CA ASN A 93 1.86 19.77 -20.68
C ASN A 93 1.97 18.83 -19.47
N GLU A 94 3.07 18.11 -19.35
CA GLU A 94 3.33 17.17 -18.25
C GLU A 94 3.16 17.83 -16.86
N ALA A 95 3.69 19.05 -16.69
CA ALA A 95 3.61 19.77 -15.41
C ALA A 95 2.18 20.11 -14.99
N GLN A 96 1.33 20.49 -15.95
CA GLN A 96 -0.08 20.79 -15.69
C GLN A 96 -0.87 19.51 -15.35
N ILE A 97 -0.58 18.41 -16.04
CA ILE A 97 -1.16 17.09 -15.75
C ILE A 97 -0.74 16.64 -14.34
N ALA A 98 0.55 16.80 -14.00
CA ALA A 98 1.07 16.47 -12.68
C ALA A 98 0.41 17.31 -11.58
N THR A 99 0.28 18.61 -11.79
CA THR A 99 -0.40 19.52 -10.85
C THR A 99 -1.86 19.13 -10.65
N TYR A 100 -2.56 18.79 -11.74
CA TYR A 100 -3.95 18.33 -11.67
C TYR A 100 -4.06 17.04 -10.86
N VAL A 101 -3.24 16.04 -11.15
CA VAL A 101 -3.25 14.74 -10.43
C VAL A 101 -2.91 14.92 -8.97
N GLN A 102 -1.93 15.77 -8.64
CA GLN A 102 -1.56 16.09 -7.25
C GLN A 102 -2.65 16.87 -6.51
N SER A 103 -3.50 17.62 -7.23
CA SER A 103 -4.63 18.34 -6.66
C SER A 103 -5.83 17.44 -6.32
N LEU A 104 -5.84 16.21 -6.82
CA LEU A 104 -6.82 15.19 -6.43
C LEU A 104 -6.52 14.76 -4.99
N ALA A 105 -7.01 15.53 -4.02
CA ALA A 105 -6.75 15.30 -2.60
C ALA A 105 -7.50 14.07 -2.09
N TYR A 106 -6.77 12.96 -1.86
CA TYR A 106 -7.32 11.75 -1.25
C TYR A 106 -6.82 11.59 0.19
N PRO A 107 -7.70 11.21 1.12
CA PRO A 107 -7.32 11.02 2.53
C PRO A 107 -6.18 10.00 2.69
N GLY A 108 -5.15 10.35 3.44
CA GLY A 108 -4.03 9.46 3.75
C GLY A 108 -2.94 9.35 2.67
N ILE A 109 -3.09 9.99 1.52
CA ILE A 109 -2.08 10.04 0.44
C ILE A 109 -1.32 11.36 0.53
N ASN A 110 0.01 11.28 0.60
CA ASN A 110 0.85 12.48 0.56
C ASN A 110 1.19 12.82 -0.90
N PRO A 111 0.73 14.00 -1.41
CA PRO A 111 0.99 14.41 -2.78
C PRO A 111 2.48 14.52 -3.13
N SER A 112 3.35 14.81 -2.17
CA SER A 112 4.80 14.92 -2.38
C SER A 112 5.47 13.60 -2.76
N ASN A 113 4.85 12.46 -2.43
CA ASN A 113 5.33 11.13 -2.78
C ASN A 113 4.77 10.64 -4.13
N LEU A 114 3.97 11.50 -4.79
CA LEU A 114 3.34 11.20 -6.05
C LEU A 114 4.17 11.75 -7.20
N GLN A 115 4.67 10.90 -8.05
CA GLN A 115 5.37 11.26 -9.29
C GLN A 115 4.47 10.95 -10.48
N VAL A 116 4.25 11.94 -11.33
CA VAL A 116 3.39 11.81 -12.50
C VAL A 116 4.23 12.10 -13.73
N THR A 117 4.20 11.19 -14.69
CA THR A 117 4.88 11.32 -15.98
C THR A 117 3.85 11.18 -17.08
N ALA A 118 3.84 12.13 -18.01
CA ALA A 118 2.99 12.08 -19.19
C ALA A 118 3.83 11.89 -20.45
N SER A 119 3.43 10.95 -21.28
CA SER A 119 4.10 10.64 -22.54
C SER A 119 3.09 10.60 -23.67
N TRP A 120 3.45 11.19 -24.82
CA TRP A 120 2.60 11.22 -26.00
C TRP A 120 3.11 10.26 -27.02
N TYR A 121 2.20 9.54 -27.66
CA TYR A 121 2.51 8.54 -28.69
C TYR A 121 1.74 8.84 -29.97
N THR A 122 2.41 8.70 -31.09
CA THR A 122 1.76 8.72 -32.40
C THR A 122 1.35 7.30 -32.76
N VAL A 123 0.10 7.15 -33.17
CA VAL A 123 -0.45 5.87 -33.62
C VAL A 123 -0.05 5.68 -35.09
N VAL A 124 0.89 4.81 -35.33
CA VAL A 124 1.27 4.42 -36.70
C VAL A 124 0.31 3.34 -37.19
N ARG A 125 -0.51 3.69 -38.17
CA ARG A 125 -1.42 2.74 -38.88
C ARG A 125 -0.77 2.26 -40.16
N PRO A 126 -0.35 0.99 -40.26
CA PRO A 126 0.15 0.47 -41.52
C PRO A 126 -0.98 0.46 -42.55
N GLY A 127 -0.80 1.13 -43.67
CA GLY A 127 -1.67 1.02 -44.85
C GLY A 127 -2.99 1.76 -44.87
N GLY A 128 -3.24 2.73 -43.94
CA GLY A 128 -4.43 3.59 -44.02
C GLY A 128 -5.79 2.92 -43.75
N VAL A 129 -5.81 1.65 -43.38
CA VAL A 129 -7.01 0.88 -43.05
C VAL A 129 -7.22 0.93 -41.53
N PRO A 130 -8.45 0.91 -41.02
CA PRO A 130 -8.73 0.81 -39.59
C PRO A 130 -8.36 -0.59 -39.09
N ALA A 131 -7.07 -0.80 -38.86
CA ALA A 131 -6.52 -1.99 -38.22
C ALA A 131 -6.17 -1.61 -36.76
N PRO A 132 -6.18 -2.54 -35.78
CA PRO A 132 -5.69 -2.28 -34.45
C PRO A 132 -4.28 -1.69 -34.54
N ALA A 133 -4.04 -0.60 -33.79
CA ALA A 133 -2.76 0.10 -33.80
C ALA A 133 -1.64 -0.87 -33.39
N THR A 134 -0.77 -1.24 -34.35
CA THR A 134 0.22 -2.30 -34.14
C THR A 134 1.52 -1.76 -33.55
N THR A 135 1.80 -0.46 -33.67
CA THR A 135 3.02 0.16 -33.13
C THR A 135 2.73 1.59 -32.66
N LEU A 136 3.11 1.86 -31.42
CA LEU A 136 3.12 3.20 -30.84
C LEU A 136 4.56 3.70 -30.87
N SER A 137 4.82 4.81 -31.58
CA SER A 137 6.12 5.48 -31.51
C SER A 137 6.03 6.64 -30.53
N LEU A 138 7.00 6.73 -29.63
CA LEU A 138 7.11 7.85 -28.71
C LEU A 138 7.28 9.14 -29.52
N CYS A 139 6.48 10.13 -29.24
CA CYS A 139 6.61 11.44 -29.87
C CYS A 139 7.86 12.14 -29.31
N ALA A 140 8.77 12.53 -30.18
CA ALA A 140 10.13 12.97 -29.85
C ALA A 140 10.18 14.26 -29.00
N ASN A 141 9.07 14.97 -28.86
CA ASN A 141 8.97 16.17 -28.05
C ASN A 141 7.92 15.99 -26.95
N SER A 142 8.33 16.04 -25.72
CA SER A 142 7.45 16.18 -24.55
C SER A 142 6.61 17.49 -24.56
N ASN A 143 6.73 18.28 -25.61
CA ASN A 143 5.94 19.49 -25.82
C ASN A 143 4.72 19.16 -26.68
N PRO A 144 3.50 19.45 -26.23
CA PRO A 144 2.24 19.07 -26.87
C PRO A 144 2.01 19.64 -28.28
N ALA A 145 2.78 20.66 -28.70
CA ALA A 145 2.52 21.41 -29.92
C ALA A 145 2.54 20.60 -31.25
N GLY A 146 3.07 19.40 -31.27
CA GLY A 146 3.06 18.53 -32.46
C GLY A 146 2.56 17.12 -32.21
N CYS A 147 2.39 16.76 -30.96
CA CYS A 147 2.08 15.39 -30.51
C CYS A 147 0.71 15.29 -29.83
N ASN A 148 -0.09 16.32 -29.92
CA ASN A 148 -1.38 16.43 -29.24
C ASN A 148 -2.54 16.52 -30.25
N VAL A 149 -2.41 15.89 -31.40
CA VAL A 149 -3.40 15.93 -32.49
C VAL A 149 -4.49 14.89 -32.25
N PRO A 150 -5.78 15.31 -32.27
CA PRO A 150 -6.90 14.40 -32.09
C PRO A 150 -6.96 13.30 -33.16
N GLY A 151 -7.32 12.10 -32.70
CA GLY A 151 -7.52 10.94 -33.58
C GLY A 151 -6.22 10.27 -34.07
N ILE A 152 -5.07 10.93 -33.95
CA ILE A 152 -3.76 10.42 -34.40
C ILE A 152 -2.87 10.09 -33.21
N ASN A 153 -2.97 10.89 -32.16
CA ASN A 153 -2.11 10.79 -31.00
C ASN A 153 -2.85 10.22 -29.77
N SER A 154 -2.11 9.55 -28.93
CA SER A 154 -2.56 9.11 -27.60
C SER A 154 -1.64 9.65 -26.53
N VAL A 155 -2.21 9.92 -25.36
CA VAL A 155 -1.48 10.29 -24.16
C VAL A 155 -1.49 9.15 -23.17
N GLN A 156 -0.34 8.82 -22.63
CA GLN A 156 -0.16 7.88 -21.54
C GLN A 156 0.26 8.65 -20.30
N VAL A 157 -0.50 8.50 -19.24
CA VAL A 157 -0.17 9.06 -17.93
C VAL A 157 0.23 7.92 -17.01
N GLN A 158 1.46 7.98 -16.53
CA GLN A 158 1.99 7.09 -15.51
C GLN A 158 2.03 7.81 -14.17
N VAL A 159 1.44 7.18 -13.18
CA VAL A 159 1.48 7.66 -11.79
C VAL A 159 2.28 6.65 -10.97
N LYS A 160 3.33 7.15 -10.32
CA LYS A 160 4.14 6.42 -9.35
C LYS A 160 3.88 6.98 -7.96
N TYR A 161 3.67 6.10 -7.01
CA TYR A 161 3.55 6.44 -5.60
C TYR A 161 4.48 5.59 -4.75
N THR A 162 5.31 6.23 -3.94
CA THR A 162 6.18 5.54 -2.99
C THR A 162 5.46 5.44 -1.65
N TYR A 163 4.87 4.27 -1.40
CA TYR A 163 4.14 3.97 -0.17
C TYR A 163 5.11 3.66 0.97
N PRO A 164 5.09 4.42 2.09
CA PRO A 164 5.92 4.12 3.26
C PRO A 164 5.31 2.93 4.03
N LEU A 165 5.96 1.79 3.98
CA LEU A 165 5.53 0.60 4.70
C LEU A 165 6.13 0.61 6.11
N ALA A 166 5.33 0.97 7.11
CA ALA A 166 5.70 0.94 8.51
C ALA A 166 5.22 -0.36 9.16
N ILE A 167 6.08 -1.37 9.21
CA ILE A 167 5.80 -2.64 9.89
C ILE A 167 6.22 -2.50 11.35
N PRO A 168 5.32 -2.73 12.33
CA PRO A 168 5.69 -2.73 13.74
C PRO A 168 6.82 -3.75 13.99
N PHE A 169 7.82 -3.35 14.77
CA PHE A 169 9.00 -4.17 15.12
C PHE A 169 9.96 -4.51 13.96
N TRP A 170 9.75 -3.97 12.75
CA TRP A 170 10.63 -4.16 11.61
C TRP A 170 11.15 -2.83 11.07
N ARG A 171 12.19 -2.91 10.25
CA ARG A 171 12.75 -1.72 9.60
C ARG A 171 11.72 -1.14 8.63
N SER A 172 11.53 0.18 8.64
CA SER A 172 10.68 0.86 7.66
C SER A 172 11.22 0.60 6.25
N THR A 173 10.35 0.12 5.39
CA THR A 173 10.61 -0.08 3.96
C THR A 173 9.65 0.76 3.15
N SER A 174 9.96 1.00 1.88
CA SER A 174 9.05 1.65 0.96
C SER A 174 8.68 0.69 -0.17
N LEU A 175 7.43 0.78 -0.61
CA LEU A 175 6.91 0.02 -1.74
C LEU A 175 6.57 1.00 -2.86
N ASP A 176 7.24 0.87 -4.01
CA ASP A 176 6.93 1.66 -5.20
C ASP A 176 5.78 1.00 -5.97
N MET A 177 4.71 1.76 -6.12
CA MET A 177 3.51 1.36 -6.85
C MET A 177 3.40 2.17 -8.14
N TYR A 178 2.98 1.54 -9.22
CA TYR A 178 2.85 2.17 -10.53
C TYR A 178 1.50 1.87 -11.14
N SER A 179 0.92 2.87 -11.81
CA SER A 179 -0.24 2.68 -12.65
C SER A 179 -0.12 3.50 -13.92
N ASN A 180 -0.55 2.93 -15.03
CA ASN A 180 -0.53 3.56 -16.35
C ASN A 180 -1.94 3.62 -16.91
N SER A 181 -2.30 4.77 -17.48
CA SER A 181 -3.53 4.93 -18.24
C SER A 181 -3.23 5.61 -19.57
N GLN A 182 -3.73 5.04 -20.66
CA GLN A 182 -3.53 5.58 -22.00
C GLN A 182 -4.87 5.84 -22.68
N LEU A 183 -5.05 7.02 -23.22
CA LEU A 183 -6.25 7.45 -23.94
C LEU A 183 -5.88 8.17 -25.21
N PHE A 184 -6.77 8.08 -26.22
CA PHE A 184 -6.64 8.86 -27.44
C PHE A 184 -7.11 10.30 -27.19
N ILE A 185 -6.41 11.23 -27.84
CA ILE A 185 -6.75 12.67 -27.76
C ILE A 185 -7.97 12.92 -28.63
N THR A 186 -8.94 13.65 -28.10
CA THR A 186 -10.23 13.89 -28.75
C THR A 186 -10.49 15.34 -29.16
N GLN A 187 -9.73 16.28 -28.58
CA GLN A 187 -9.86 17.73 -28.86
C GLN A 187 -8.52 18.40 -29.13
#